data_f97308d0a8d772689d7f9f0ee88a6200
#
_entry.id   f97308d0a8d772689d7f9f0ee88a6200
#
_cell.length_a   1.000
_cell.length_b   1.000
_cell.length_c   1.000
_cell.angle_alpha   90.00
_cell.angle_beta   90.00
_cell.angle_gamma   90.00
#
_symmetry.space_group_name_H-M   'P 1'
#
loop_
_entity.id
_entity.type
_entity.pdbx_description
1 polymer ?
#
loop_
_entity_poly.entity_id
_entity_poly.type
_entity_poly.pdbx_seq_one_letter_code
_entity_poly.pdbx_strand_id
1 'polypeptide(L)'
;VPSRMNVGQILEIHLGLAARGLGEQIQAAIDEMTAPKKLREQIKGVYGNKELNTFIDELSDEDVLTLARRLSKGVPMASPVFEGVHENQIKTELERAGMPQSGQMTLYDGCTGAAFKEKVTVGIMYILKLHHLVDDKIHARSIGPYSLVTQQPLGGKAQFGGQRLGEMEVWAMEAYGAAHALQEFLTVKSDDVAGRTRIYEAIVKGKHTLEAGLPESFNVLIKELQALCLDVELLEED
;
A
#
# COMPACT_ATOMS: atom_id res chain seq x y z
N VAL A 1 -1.12 -11.67 13.89
CA VAL A 1 -0.32 -12.80 13.41
C VAL A 1 -1.08 -14.11 13.59
N PRO A 2 -2.16 -14.36 12.86
CA PRO A 2 -2.91 -15.59 13.04
C PRO A 2 -2.25 -16.79 12.34
N SER A 3 -1.25 -16.59 11.47
CA SER A 3 -0.56 -17.63 10.71
C SER A 3 0.96 -17.39 10.68
N ARG A 4 1.71 -18.34 10.13
CA ARG A 4 3.17 -18.30 10.09
C ARG A 4 3.76 -17.25 9.16
N MET A 5 2.96 -16.58 8.33
CA MET A 5 3.44 -15.69 7.27
C MET A 5 4.12 -14.41 7.77
N ASN A 6 3.75 -13.93 8.95
CA ASN A 6 4.22 -12.66 9.49
C ASN A 6 4.85 -12.77 10.89
N VAL A 7 5.38 -13.93 11.24
CA VAL A 7 6.14 -14.13 12.50
C VAL A 7 7.35 -13.21 12.58
N GLY A 8 7.98 -12.91 11.44
CA GLY A 8 9.10 -11.97 11.36
C GLY A 8 8.78 -10.57 11.93
N GLN A 9 7.53 -10.11 11.83
CA GLN A 9 7.12 -8.83 12.41
C GLN A 9 7.21 -8.82 13.94
N ILE A 10 6.91 -9.95 14.59
CA ILE A 10 7.02 -10.07 16.05
C ILE A 10 8.49 -10.05 16.46
N LEU A 11 9.35 -10.77 15.75
CA LEU A 11 10.79 -10.76 15.99
C LEU A 11 11.38 -9.35 15.79
N GLU A 12 10.96 -8.64 14.77
CA GLU A 12 11.33 -7.25 14.51
C GLU A 12 10.92 -6.34 15.67
N ILE A 13 9.69 -6.46 16.18
CA ILE A 13 9.18 -5.65 17.29
C ILE A 13 10.02 -5.89 18.55
N HIS A 14 10.38 -7.13 18.85
CA HIS A 14 11.23 -7.46 20.02
C HIS A 14 12.64 -6.88 19.85
N LEU A 15 13.25 -7.05 18.69
CA LEU A 15 14.58 -6.49 18.41
C LEU A 15 14.56 -4.97 18.43
N GLY A 16 13.50 -4.34 17.90
CA GLY A 16 13.29 -2.91 17.94
C GLY A 16 13.14 -2.36 19.36
N LEU A 17 12.50 -3.12 20.26
CA LEU A 17 12.44 -2.77 21.68
C LEU A 17 13.84 -2.79 22.32
N ALA A 18 14.62 -3.85 22.06
CA ALA A 18 15.99 -3.94 22.52
C ALA A 18 16.87 -2.79 22.01
N ALA A 19 16.77 -2.50 20.70
CA ALA A 19 17.51 -1.40 20.07
C ALA A 19 17.20 -0.03 20.69
N ARG A 20 15.94 0.23 21.02
CA ARG A 20 15.53 1.45 21.72
C ARG A 20 16.06 1.48 23.14
N GLY A 21 15.94 0.40 23.90
CA GLY A 21 16.44 0.35 25.29
C GLY A 21 17.93 0.58 25.39
N LEU A 22 18.74 0.02 24.45
CA LEU A 22 20.17 0.30 24.36
C LEU A 22 20.44 1.78 24.03
N GLY A 23 19.63 2.39 23.18
CA GLY A 23 19.71 3.82 22.89
C GLY A 23 19.42 4.69 24.11
N GLU A 24 18.42 4.34 24.91
CA GLU A 24 18.07 5.02 26.16
C GLU A 24 19.20 4.92 27.20
N GLN A 25 19.88 3.78 27.28
CA GLN A 25 21.08 3.62 28.14
C GLN A 25 22.23 4.52 27.68
N ILE A 26 22.46 4.64 26.36
CA ILE A 26 23.48 5.58 25.83
C ILE A 26 23.09 7.02 26.13
N GLN A 27 21.82 7.38 26.00
CA GLN A 27 21.32 8.72 26.35
C GLN A 27 21.53 9.01 27.81
N ALA A 28 21.20 8.11 28.71
CA ALA A 28 21.46 8.29 30.16
C ALA A 28 22.95 8.48 30.44
N ALA A 29 23.83 7.75 29.78
CA ALA A 29 25.26 7.91 29.92
C ALA A 29 25.78 9.27 29.42
N ILE A 30 25.14 9.84 28.38
CA ILE A 30 25.45 11.22 27.92
C ILE A 30 24.97 12.24 28.94
N ASP A 31 23.77 12.09 29.47
CA ASP A 31 23.17 13.01 30.43
C ASP A 31 23.94 13.04 31.77
N GLU A 32 24.50 11.88 32.16
CA GLU A 32 25.40 11.77 33.34
C GLU A 32 26.80 12.32 33.07
N MET A 33 27.07 12.93 31.92
CA MET A 33 28.40 13.42 31.52
C MET A 33 29.50 12.36 31.70
N THR A 34 29.19 11.13 31.39
CA THR A 34 30.13 10.01 31.51
C THR A 34 31.37 10.24 30.64
N ALA A 35 32.55 9.91 31.18
CA ALA A 35 33.80 10.08 30.44
C ALA A 35 33.80 9.39 29.09
N PRO A 36 34.33 10.01 28.00
CA PRO A 36 34.31 9.47 26.65
C PRO A 36 34.82 8.02 26.54
N LYS A 37 35.73 7.63 27.41
CA LYS A 37 36.26 6.25 27.46
C LYS A 37 35.19 5.22 27.83
N LYS A 38 34.35 5.48 28.82
CA LYS A 38 33.25 4.56 29.23
C LYS A 38 32.18 4.52 28.18
N LEU A 39 31.84 5.65 27.55
CA LEU A 39 30.90 5.72 26.48
C LEU A 39 31.37 4.90 25.27
N ARG A 40 32.65 4.94 24.94
CA ARG A 40 33.30 4.16 23.90
C ARG A 40 33.17 2.65 24.18
N GLU A 41 33.40 2.24 25.43
CA GLU A 41 33.22 0.82 25.86
C GLU A 41 31.76 0.36 25.75
N GLN A 42 30.80 1.20 26.12
CA GLN A 42 29.38 0.88 25.97
C GLN A 42 28.98 0.68 24.51
N ILE A 43 29.39 1.60 23.62
CA ILE A 43 29.11 1.49 22.19
C ILE A 43 29.75 0.21 21.58
N LYS A 44 30.98 -0.11 21.95
CA LYS A 44 31.64 -1.36 21.56
C LYS A 44 30.89 -2.60 22.05
N GLY A 45 30.38 -2.55 23.28
CA GLY A 45 29.60 -3.63 23.86
C GLY A 45 28.30 -3.91 23.08
N VAL A 46 27.67 -2.88 22.52
CA VAL A 46 26.46 -3.02 21.72
C VAL A 46 26.69 -3.76 20.40
N TYR A 47 27.72 -3.39 19.67
CA TYR A 47 27.92 -3.94 18.33
C TYR A 47 28.70 -5.27 18.30
N GLY A 48 29.60 -5.51 19.25
CA GLY A 48 30.36 -6.76 19.39
C GLY A 48 31.23 -7.16 18.19
N ASN A 49 31.37 -6.32 17.17
CA ASN A 49 32.12 -6.58 15.96
C ASN A 49 33.55 -6.05 16.07
N LYS A 50 34.54 -6.89 15.74
CA LYS A 50 35.97 -6.53 15.83
C LYS A 50 36.36 -5.36 14.93
N GLU A 51 35.83 -5.32 13.70
CA GLU A 51 36.13 -4.24 12.73
C GLU A 51 35.55 -2.89 13.19
N LEU A 52 34.31 -2.90 13.72
CA LEU A 52 33.68 -1.70 14.28
C LEU A 52 34.38 -1.24 15.56
N ASN A 53 34.89 -2.17 16.36
CA ASN A 53 35.63 -1.84 17.56
C ASN A 53 36.94 -1.11 17.25
N THR A 54 37.68 -1.52 16.23
CA THR A 54 38.89 -0.81 15.77
C THR A 54 38.55 0.59 15.23
N PHE A 55 37.49 0.69 14.44
CA PHE A 55 37.02 1.99 13.96
C PHE A 55 36.62 2.96 15.11
N ILE A 56 35.93 2.45 16.13
CA ILE A 56 35.53 3.26 17.30
C ILE A 56 36.77 3.69 18.11
N ASP A 57 37.85 2.92 18.12
CA ASP A 57 39.09 3.27 18.77
C ASP A 57 39.85 4.42 18.08
N GLU A 58 39.76 4.48 16.76
CA GLU A 58 40.38 5.51 15.94
C GLU A 58 39.65 6.86 15.96
N LEU A 59 38.36 6.88 16.38
CA LEU A 59 37.56 8.11 16.46
C LEU A 59 38.07 9.06 17.51
N SER A 60 37.97 10.35 17.25
CA SER A 60 38.20 11.40 18.27
C SER A 60 37.11 11.40 19.34
N ASP A 61 37.37 11.97 20.50
CA ASP A 61 36.39 12.03 21.58
C ASP A 61 35.15 12.86 21.19
N GLU A 62 35.31 13.88 20.33
CA GLU A 62 34.19 14.67 19.80
C GLU A 62 33.32 13.84 18.83
N ASP A 63 33.96 13.05 18.00
CA ASP A 63 33.25 12.16 17.07
C ASP A 63 32.49 11.06 17.82
N VAL A 64 33.05 10.51 18.88
CA VAL A 64 32.37 9.54 19.75
C VAL A 64 31.14 10.16 20.41
N LEU A 65 31.19 11.39 20.88
CA LEU A 65 30.00 12.08 21.40
C LEU A 65 28.95 12.34 20.32
N THR A 66 29.39 12.68 19.13
CA THR A 66 28.48 12.87 17.97
C THR A 66 27.81 11.57 17.59
N LEU A 67 28.55 10.46 17.56
CA LEU A 67 28.03 9.12 17.32
C LEU A 67 27.03 8.72 18.41
N ALA A 68 27.39 8.89 19.68
CA ALA A 68 26.52 8.59 20.80
C ALA A 68 25.19 9.36 20.74
N ARG A 69 25.21 10.65 20.39
CA ARG A 69 23.99 11.46 20.19
C ARG A 69 23.10 10.94 19.04
N ARG A 70 23.69 10.33 18.00
CA ARG A 70 22.91 9.68 16.93
C ARG A 70 22.30 8.36 17.39
N LEU A 71 23.01 7.61 18.24
CA LEU A 71 22.55 6.32 18.77
C LEU A 71 21.55 6.46 19.91
N SER A 72 21.43 7.62 20.54
CA SER A 72 20.54 7.86 21.68
C SER A 72 19.05 7.64 21.36
N LYS A 73 18.65 7.80 20.10
CA LYS A 73 17.27 7.54 19.65
C LYS A 73 16.97 6.07 19.40
N GLY A 74 17.98 5.22 19.44
CA GLY A 74 17.92 3.80 19.16
C GLY A 74 19.12 3.35 18.34
N VAL A 75 19.62 2.15 18.63
CA VAL A 75 20.77 1.57 17.94
C VAL A 75 20.28 0.91 16.66
N PRO A 76 20.76 1.30 15.47
CA PRO A 76 20.39 0.62 14.22
C PRO A 76 20.97 -0.79 14.21
N MET A 77 20.12 -1.77 13.99
CA MET A 77 20.48 -3.17 13.86
C MET A 77 20.10 -3.67 12.47
N ALA A 78 20.97 -4.48 11.87
CA ALA A 78 20.73 -5.11 10.59
C ALA A 78 21.18 -6.57 10.63
N SER A 79 20.49 -7.41 9.90
CA SER A 79 20.88 -8.81 9.68
C SER A 79 20.90 -9.14 8.19
N PRO A 80 21.72 -10.10 7.74
CA PRO A 80 21.67 -10.59 6.37
C PRO A 80 20.31 -11.18 6.03
N VAL A 81 19.93 -11.11 4.76
CA VAL A 81 18.58 -11.55 4.31
C VAL A 81 18.34 -13.04 4.56
N PHE A 82 19.37 -13.88 4.39
CA PHE A 82 19.27 -15.33 4.51
C PHE A 82 19.83 -15.90 5.82
N GLU A 83 20.55 -15.10 6.60
CA GLU A 83 21.05 -15.44 7.93
C GLU A 83 20.45 -14.47 8.94
N GLY A 84 19.14 -14.60 9.16
CA GLY A 84 18.41 -13.75 10.09
C GLY A 84 18.82 -13.96 11.54
N VAL A 85 18.44 -13.02 12.40
CA VAL A 85 18.70 -13.09 13.84
C VAL A 85 17.95 -14.27 14.46
N HIS A 86 18.63 -15.06 15.29
CA HIS A 86 18.03 -16.15 16.05
C HIS A 86 17.34 -15.65 17.32
N GLU A 87 16.31 -16.37 17.78
CA GLU A 87 15.54 -16.04 18.98
C GLU A 87 16.43 -15.81 20.23
N ASN A 88 17.45 -16.66 20.42
CA ASN A 88 18.36 -16.53 21.55
C ASN A 88 19.15 -15.22 21.52
N GLN A 89 19.54 -14.74 20.34
CA GLN A 89 20.25 -13.46 20.19
C GLN A 89 19.33 -12.29 20.56
N ILE A 90 18.07 -12.34 20.14
CA ILE A 90 17.08 -11.31 20.51
C ILE A 90 16.87 -11.25 22.02
N LYS A 91 16.74 -12.40 22.67
CA LYS A 91 16.62 -12.49 24.14
C LYS A 91 17.84 -11.90 24.85
N THR A 92 19.04 -12.20 24.36
CA THR A 92 20.29 -11.65 24.91
C THR A 92 20.33 -10.11 24.75
N GLU A 93 19.90 -9.57 23.61
CA GLU A 93 19.87 -8.12 23.41
C GLU A 93 18.79 -7.44 24.26
N LEU A 94 17.64 -8.08 24.49
CA LEU A 94 16.63 -7.60 25.43
C LEU A 94 17.17 -7.53 26.88
N GLU A 95 17.88 -8.55 27.32
CA GLU A 95 18.53 -8.56 28.64
C GLU A 95 19.58 -7.44 28.77
N ARG A 96 20.42 -7.25 27.76
CA ARG A 96 21.40 -6.15 27.72
C ARG A 96 20.73 -4.79 27.80
N ALA A 97 19.58 -4.63 27.15
CA ALA A 97 18.78 -3.42 27.21
C ALA A 97 18.04 -3.22 28.54
N GLY A 98 18.11 -4.21 29.48
CA GLY A 98 17.36 -4.18 30.75
C GLY A 98 15.86 -4.38 30.57
N MET A 99 15.44 -4.95 29.44
CA MET A 99 14.04 -5.21 29.12
C MET A 99 13.67 -6.69 29.42
N PRO A 100 12.38 -6.97 29.68
CA PRO A 100 11.95 -8.34 29.90
C PRO A 100 12.14 -9.20 28.64
N GLN A 101 12.69 -10.42 28.79
CA GLN A 101 12.90 -11.37 27.67
C GLN A 101 11.65 -11.66 26.86
N SER A 102 10.47 -11.59 27.50
CA SER A 102 9.18 -11.78 26.82
C SER A 102 8.77 -10.62 25.92
N GLY A 103 9.42 -9.46 26.00
CA GLY A 103 9.03 -8.23 25.27
C GLY A 103 7.64 -7.70 25.65
N GLN A 104 7.06 -8.21 26.75
CA GLN A 104 5.71 -7.87 27.16
C GLN A 104 5.74 -6.87 28.35
N MET A 105 4.85 -5.88 28.25
CA MET A 105 4.69 -4.84 29.26
C MET A 105 3.24 -4.73 29.70
N THR A 106 3.01 -4.22 30.91
CA THR A 106 1.68 -3.84 31.37
C THR A 106 1.31 -2.50 30.76
N LEU A 107 0.24 -2.45 30.01
CA LEU A 107 -0.29 -1.24 29.42
C LEU A 107 -1.55 -0.77 30.16
N TYR A 108 -1.85 0.51 30.06
CA TYR A 108 -3.01 1.17 30.65
C TYR A 108 -3.91 1.74 29.56
N ASP A 109 -5.22 1.65 29.75
CA ASP A 109 -6.18 2.28 28.86
C ASP A 109 -6.09 3.80 29.01
N GLY A 110 -5.86 4.49 27.90
CA GLY A 110 -5.72 5.95 27.87
C GLY A 110 -6.98 6.72 28.27
N CYS A 111 -8.16 6.10 28.18
CA CYS A 111 -9.44 6.72 28.55
C CYS A 111 -9.78 6.52 30.03
N THR A 112 -9.61 5.30 30.53
CA THR A 112 -10.03 4.91 31.89
C THR A 112 -8.92 4.90 32.90
N GLY A 113 -7.65 4.85 32.45
CA GLY A 113 -6.47 4.67 33.32
C GLY A 113 -6.34 3.26 33.92
N ALA A 114 -7.23 2.33 33.55
CA ALA A 114 -7.19 0.96 34.05
C ALA A 114 -6.09 0.14 33.37
N ALA A 115 -5.38 -0.70 34.11
CA ALA A 115 -4.42 -1.62 33.53
C ALA A 115 -5.11 -2.73 32.73
N PHE A 116 -4.54 -3.10 31.59
CA PHE A 116 -5.00 -4.29 30.85
C PHE A 116 -4.78 -5.56 31.67
N LYS A 117 -5.70 -6.50 31.55
CA LYS A 117 -5.63 -7.78 32.28
C LYS A 117 -4.40 -8.61 31.89
N GLU A 118 -4.06 -8.58 30.61
CA GLU A 118 -2.95 -9.33 30.06
C GLU A 118 -1.78 -8.40 29.69
N LYS A 119 -0.56 -8.92 29.82
CA LYS A 119 0.63 -8.22 29.34
C LYS A 119 0.64 -8.19 27.82
N VAL A 120 1.00 -7.07 27.25
CA VAL A 120 0.99 -6.82 25.78
C VAL A 120 2.43 -6.73 25.27
N THR A 121 2.70 -7.32 24.12
CA THR A 121 3.98 -7.14 23.40
C THR A 121 4.08 -5.71 22.87
N VAL A 122 5.13 -5.01 23.27
CA VAL A 122 5.40 -3.63 22.87
C VAL A 122 6.78 -3.56 22.25
N GLY A 123 6.94 -2.76 21.20
CA GLY A 123 8.25 -2.53 20.60
C GLY A 123 8.17 -1.56 19.44
N ILE A 124 9.28 -1.44 18.73
CA ILE A 124 9.43 -0.50 17.60
C ILE A 124 9.44 -1.30 16.29
N MET A 125 8.59 -0.88 15.38
CA MET A 125 8.50 -1.46 14.03
C MET A 125 8.86 -0.39 13.00
N TYR A 126 9.53 -0.80 11.92
CA TYR A 126 9.83 0.06 10.79
C TYR A 126 8.63 0.08 9.83
N ILE A 127 8.01 1.25 9.69
CA ILE A 127 6.82 1.41 8.84
C ILE A 127 7.16 2.28 7.64
N LEU A 128 6.89 1.76 6.44
CA LEU A 128 7.03 2.48 5.19
C LEU A 128 5.67 2.92 4.65
N LYS A 129 5.56 4.17 4.26
CA LYS A 129 4.45 4.64 3.44
C LYS A 129 4.76 4.30 1.98
N LEU A 130 3.99 3.38 1.39
CA LEU A 130 4.14 3.01 -0.01
C LEU A 130 3.57 4.10 -0.92
N HIS A 131 4.14 4.24 -2.12
CA HIS A 131 3.71 5.23 -3.11
C HIS A 131 2.43 4.81 -3.87
N HIS A 132 1.58 4.01 -3.23
CA HIS A 132 0.24 3.65 -3.71
C HIS A 132 -0.80 4.62 -3.15
N LEU A 133 -0.66 5.90 -3.50
CA LEU A 133 -1.55 6.96 -3.03
C LEU A 133 -2.89 6.89 -3.74
N VAL A 134 -3.96 7.23 -3.03
CA VAL A 134 -5.31 7.27 -3.59
C VAL A 134 -5.44 8.30 -4.70
N ASP A 135 -4.75 9.42 -4.59
CA ASP A 135 -4.76 10.50 -5.59
C ASP A 135 -4.26 10.05 -6.96
N ASP A 136 -3.31 9.11 -6.99
CA ASP A 136 -2.81 8.52 -8.22
C ASP A 136 -3.76 7.49 -8.83
N LYS A 137 -4.68 6.94 -8.05
CA LYS A 137 -5.59 5.86 -8.45
C LYS A 137 -7.02 6.31 -8.66
N ILE A 138 -7.45 7.38 -7.98
CA ILE A 138 -8.80 7.92 -8.14
C ILE A 138 -8.99 8.40 -9.58
N HIS A 139 -10.08 7.97 -10.19
CA HIS A 139 -10.42 8.35 -11.55
C HIS A 139 -11.92 8.38 -11.75
N ALA A 140 -12.40 9.40 -12.47
CA ALA A 140 -13.79 9.53 -12.89
C ALA A 140 -13.84 10.08 -14.30
N ARG A 141 -14.90 9.76 -15.02
CA ARG A 141 -15.14 10.24 -16.38
C ARG A 141 -16.62 10.54 -16.57
N SER A 142 -16.91 11.66 -17.21
CA SER A 142 -18.22 11.96 -17.80
C SER A 142 -18.14 11.86 -19.32
N ILE A 143 -17.40 12.75 -19.95
CA ILE A 143 -17.09 12.78 -21.39
C ILE A 143 -15.58 12.75 -21.54
N GLY A 144 -15.09 12.10 -22.61
CA GLY A 144 -13.68 12.05 -22.90
C GLY A 144 -13.40 11.54 -24.31
N PRO A 145 -12.15 11.25 -24.66
CA PRO A 145 -11.78 10.75 -25.97
C PRO A 145 -12.33 9.36 -26.25
N TYR A 146 -12.59 9.10 -27.52
CA TYR A 146 -13.11 7.84 -28.03
C TYR A 146 -12.18 7.29 -29.12
N SER A 147 -12.23 5.96 -29.35
CA SER A 147 -11.53 5.32 -30.45
C SER A 147 -12.12 5.79 -31.79
N LEU A 148 -11.29 5.93 -32.82
CA LEU A 148 -11.73 6.38 -34.15
C LEU A 148 -12.57 5.33 -34.88
N VAL A 149 -12.24 4.06 -34.75
CA VAL A 149 -12.90 2.97 -35.49
C VAL A 149 -14.15 2.47 -34.75
N THR A 150 -14.01 2.05 -33.51
CA THR A 150 -15.09 1.45 -32.72
C THR A 150 -15.96 2.45 -31.99
N GLN A 151 -15.56 3.73 -31.94
CA GLN A 151 -16.23 4.79 -31.18
C GLN A 151 -16.43 4.47 -29.69
N GLN A 152 -15.69 3.51 -29.17
CA GLN A 152 -15.70 3.16 -27.75
C GLN A 152 -14.82 4.10 -26.94
N PRO A 153 -15.13 4.33 -25.64
CA PRO A 153 -14.25 5.10 -24.76
C PRO A 153 -12.85 4.48 -24.68
N LEU A 154 -11.82 5.32 -24.72
CA LEU A 154 -10.45 4.85 -24.47
C LEU A 154 -10.30 4.34 -23.05
N GLY A 155 -9.31 3.48 -22.79
CA GLY A 155 -8.98 2.97 -21.47
C GLY A 155 -7.87 3.77 -20.78
N GLY A 156 -7.77 3.66 -19.45
CA GLY A 156 -6.67 4.20 -18.66
C GLY A 156 -6.88 5.62 -18.14
N LYS A 157 -6.38 5.88 -16.93
CA LYS A 157 -6.48 7.18 -16.25
C LYS A 157 -5.76 8.30 -17.02
N ALA A 158 -4.59 8.01 -17.58
CA ALA A 158 -3.77 9.00 -18.30
C ALA A 158 -4.47 9.57 -19.54
N GLN A 159 -5.34 8.79 -20.17
CA GLN A 159 -6.10 9.17 -21.36
C GLN A 159 -7.51 9.66 -21.02
N PHE A 160 -7.81 9.90 -19.75
CA PHE A 160 -9.16 10.20 -19.28
C PHE A 160 -10.18 9.17 -19.76
N GLY A 161 -9.80 7.89 -19.68
CA GLY A 161 -10.54 6.76 -20.21
C GLY A 161 -11.68 6.29 -19.32
N GLY A 162 -12.53 5.42 -19.87
CA GLY A 162 -13.62 4.78 -19.14
C GLY A 162 -13.20 3.45 -18.49
N GLN A 163 -14.07 2.93 -17.63
CA GLN A 163 -13.93 1.58 -17.08
C GLN A 163 -14.43 0.56 -18.09
N ARG A 164 -13.76 -0.59 -18.16
CA ARG A 164 -14.18 -1.69 -19.01
C ARG A 164 -15.23 -2.54 -18.28
N LEU A 165 -16.39 -2.72 -18.89
CA LEU A 165 -17.34 -3.78 -18.55
C LEU A 165 -16.95 -5.03 -19.33
N GLY A 166 -16.34 -6.01 -18.66
CA GLY A 166 -15.90 -7.25 -19.28
C GLY A 166 -17.04 -8.24 -19.48
N GLU A 167 -16.74 -9.39 -20.08
CA GLU A 167 -17.73 -10.45 -20.35
C GLU A 167 -18.36 -10.99 -19.07
N MET A 168 -17.56 -11.18 -18.00
CA MET A 168 -18.09 -11.67 -16.72
C MET A 168 -19.02 -10.67 -16.03
N GLU A 169 -18.75 -9.36 -16.15
CA GLU A 169 -19.61 -8.30 -15.64
C GLU A 169 -20.94 -8.25 -16.39
N VAL A 170 -20.94 -8.54 -17.70
CA VAL A 170 -22.16 -8.69 -18.52
C VAL A 170 -22.99 -9.87 -18.01
N TRP A 171 -22.39 -11.02 -17.74
CA TRP A 171 -23.09 -12.18 -17.17
C TRP A 171 -23.71 -11.85 -15.80
N ALA A 172 -23.06 -11.05 -14.98
CA ALA A 172 -23.64 -10.60 -13.73
C ALA A 172 -24.89 -9.74 -13.93
N MET A 173 -24.89 -8.86 -14.92
CA MET A 173 -26.06 -8.05 -15.28
C MET A 173 -27.22 -8.91 -15.81
N GLU A 174 -26.92 -9.90 -16.62
CA GLU A 174 -27.90 -10.88 -17.12
C GLU A 174 -28.51 -11.69 -15.97
N ALA A 175 -27.69 -12.14 -15.01
CA ALA A 175 -28.17 -12.89 -13.84
C ALA A 175 -29.14 -12.08 -12.97
N TYR A 176 -28.98 -10.77 -12.90
CA TYR A 176 -29.94 -9.88 -12.22
C TYR A 176 -31.18 -9.55 -13.05
N GLY A 177 -31.19 -9.88 -14.35
CA GLY A 177 -32.27 -9.52 -15.26
C GLY A 177 -32.37 -8.03 -15.54
N ALA A 178 -31.27 -7.27 -15.39
CA ALA A 178 -31.21 -5.82 -15.54
C ALA A 178 -31.03 -5.43 -17.01
N ALA A 179 -31.99 -5.77 -17.89
CA ALA A 179 -31.90 -5.61 -19.33
C ALA A 179 -31.73 -4.13 -19.76
N HIS A 180 -32.50 -3.22 -19.18
CA HIS A 180 -32.40 -1.79 -19.51
C HIS A 180 -31.04 -1.18 -19.11
N ALA A 181 -30.50 -1.57 -17.96
CA ALA A 181 -29.20 -1.12 -17.55
C ALA A 181 -28.08 -1.67 -18.47
N LEU A 182 -28.18 -2.93 -18.87
CA LEU A 182 -27.27 -3.54 -19.82
C LEU A 182 -27.32 -2.84 -21.19
N GLN A 183 -28.52 -2.55 -21.68
CA GLN A 183 -28.71 -1.80 -22.93
C GLN A 183 -28.06 -0.42 -22.85
N GLU A 184 -28.24 0.30 -21.75
CA GLU A 184 -27.64 1.61 -21.53
C GLU A 184 -26.09 1.53 -21.54
N PHE A 185 -25.51 0.52 -20.89
CA PHE A 185 -24.05 0.32 -20.88
C PHE A 185 -23.50 0.00 -22.26
N LEU A 186 -24.22 -0.77 -23.08
CA LEU A 186 -23.77 -1.19 -24.39
C LEU A 186 -23.94 -0.11 -25.46
N THR A 187 -24.85 0.85 -25.29
CA THR A 187 -25.22 1.84 -26.30
C THR A 187 -24.80 3.25 -25.92
N VAL A 188 -25.63 3.96 -25.19
CA VAL A 188 -25.48 5.41 -24.93
C VAL A 188 -24.30 5.76 -24.05
N LYS A 189 -23.81 4.85 -23.24
CA LYS A 189 -22.59 5.04 -22.43
C LYS A 189 -21.32 4.57 -23.15
N SER A 190 -21.44 3.90 -24.28
CA SER A 190 -20.30 3.32 -25.01
C SER A 190 -20.17 3.93 -26.40
N ASP A 191 -20.73 3.30 -27.42
CA ASP A 191 -20.41 3.52 -28.83
C ASP A 191 -21.58 4.04 -29.70
N ASP A 192 -22.76 4.29 -29.15
CA ASP A 192 -23.83 4.99 -29.86
C ASP A 192 -23.54 6.51 -29.91
N VAL A 193 -23.01 6.98 -31.03
CA VAL A 193 -22.57 8.37 -31.21
C VAL A 193 -23.74 9.36 -31.06
N ALA A 194 -24.88 9.07 -31.67
CA ALA A 194 -26.09 9.92 -31.63
C ALA A 194 -26.76 9.84 -30.25
N GLY A 195 -26.84 8.63 -29.67
CA GLY A 195 -27.43 8.39 -28.36
C GLY A 195 -26.68 9.10 -27.24
N ARG A 196 -25.34 9.18 -27.30
CA ARG A 196 -24.53 9.94 -26.33
C ARG A 196 -24.96 11.40 -26.23
N THR A 197 -25.18 12.06 -27.36
CA THR A 197 -25.60 13.47 -27.36
C THR A 197 -27.02 13.62 -26.85
N ARG A 198 -27.93 12.74 -27.26
CA ARG A 198 -29.34 12.76 -26.84
C ARG A 198 -29.49 12.56 -25.33
N ILE A 199 -28.74 11.62 -24.75
CA ILE A 199 -28.84 11.37 -23.29
C ILE A 199 -28.32 12.57 -22.50
N TYR A 200 -27.25 13.24 -22.94
CA TYR A 200 -26.74 14.45 -22.29
C TYR A 200 -27.76 15.58 -22.33
N GLU A 201 -28.41 15.80 -23.47
CA GLU A 201 -29.48 16.80 -23.57
C GLU A 201 -30.67 16.43 -22.67
N ALA A 202 -31.04 15.15 -22.59
CA ALA A 202 -32.12 14.69 -21.73
C ALA A 202 -31.81 14.93 -20.24
N ILE A 203 -30.59 14.64 -19.80
CA ILE A 203 -30.14 14.89 -18.42
C ILE A 203 -30.16 16.39 -18.09
N VAL A 204 -29.66 17.25 -18.98
CA VAL A 204 -29.67 18.71 -18.78
C VAL A 204 -31.11 19.25 -18.73
N LYS A 205 -32.02 18.70 -19.56
CA LYS A 205 -33.44 19.07 -19.59
C LYS A 205 -34.27 18.42 -18.47
N GLY A 206 -33.68 17.56 -17.62
CA GLY A 206 -34.37 16.83 -16.57
C GLY A 206 -35.34 15.76 -17.08
N LYS A 207 -35.17 15.27 -18.31
CA LYS A 207 -35.97 14.20 -18.92
C LYS A 207 -35.27 12.86 -18.69
N HIS A 208 -36.06 11.81 -18.40
CA HIS A 208 -35.54 10.46 -18.13
C HIS A 208 -35.85 9.47 -19.25
N THR A 209 -35.93 9.94 -20.50
CA THR A 209 -36.17 9.09 -21.67
C THR A 209 -34.85 8.61 -22.26
N LEU A 210 -34.76 7.29 -22.45
CA LEU A 210 -33.62 6.65 -23.11
C LEU A 210 -34.09 6.15 -24.49
N GLU A 211 -33.50 6.70 -25.55
CA GLU A 211 -33.65 6.17 -26.90
C GLU A 211 -32.28 5.63 -27.32
N ALA A 212 -32.16 4.31 -27.28
CA ALA A 212 -30.93 3.62 -27.70
C ALA A 212 -30.92 3.46 -29.22
N GLY A 213 -29.78 3.75 -29.84
CA GLY A 213 -29.48 3.47 -31.24
C GLY A 213 -28.71 2.17 -31.42
N LEU A 214 -28.22 1.92 -32.62
CA LEU A 214 -27.32 0.81 -32.88
C LEU A 214 -25.88 1.16 -32.48
N PRO A 215 -25.17 0.24 -31.82
CA PRO A 215 -23.77 0.39 -31.51
C PRO A 215 -22.91 0.50 -32.77
N GLU A 216 -21.94 1.43 -32.80
CA GLU A 216 -21.05 1.58 -33.97
C GLU A 216 -20.14 0.36 -34.17
N SER A 217 -19.78 -0.33 -33.11
CA SER A 217 -19.06 -1.61 -33.18
C SER A 217 -19.84 -2.68 -33.95
N PHE A 218 -21.17 -2.68 -33.87
CA PHE A 218 -22.02 -3.56 -34.67
C PHE A 218 -22.00 -3.18 -36.16
N ASN A 219 -22.02 -1.91 -36.50
CA ASN A 219 -21.87 -1.44 -37.88
C ASN A 219 -20.52 -1.86 -38.47
N VAL A 220 -19.44 -1.78 -37.70
CA VAL A 220 -18.12 -2.28 -38.11
C VAL A 220 -18.16 -3.77 -38.39
N LEU A 221 -18.79 -4.57 -37.52
CA LEU A 221 -18.94 -6.01 -37.73
C LEU A 221 -19.67 -6.35 -39.03
N ILE A 222 -20.77 -5.64 -39.30
CA ILE A 222 -21.52 -5.82 -40.55
C ILE A 222 -20.63 -5.53 -41.77
N LYS A 223 -19.87 -4.44 -41.74
CA LYS A 223 -18.94 -4.07 -42.81
C LYS A 223 -17.82 -5.07 -43.00
N GLU A 224 -17.33 -5.68 -41.93
CA GLU A 224 -16.33 -6.76 -42.00
C GLU A 224 -16.93 -8.03 -42.60
N LEU A 225 -18.16 -8.38 -42.24
CA LEU A 225 -18.87 -9.54 -42.87
C LEU A 225 -19.13 -9.32 -44.35
N GLN A 226 -19.57 -8.10 -44.73
CA GLN A 226 -19.75 -7.75 -46.15
C GLN A 226 -18.42 -7.79 -46.92
N ALA A 227 -17.31 -7.39 -46.28
CA ALA A 227 -15.98 -7.50 -46.87
C ALA A 227 -15.52 -8.94 -47.10
N LEU A 228 -16.06 -9.90 -46.35
CA LEU A 228 -15.89 -11.33 -46.59
C LEU A 228 -16.83 -11.91 -47.66
N CYS A 229 -17.49 -11.06 -48.42
CA CYS A 229 -18.46 -11.41 -49.45
C CYS A 229 -19.73 -12.12 -48.92
N LEU A 230 -20.07 -11.89 -47.65
CA LEU A 230 -21.34 -12.33 -47.10
C LEU A 230 -22.41 -11.26 -47.36
N ASP A 231 -23.60 -11.69 -47.78
CA ASP A 231 -24.76 -10.81 -47.95
C ASP A 231 -25.46 -10.66 -46.60
N VAL A 232 -25.36 -9.47 -46.02
CA VAL A 232 -25.90 -9.17 -44.69
C VAL A 232 -26.73 -7.90 -44.78
N GLU A 233 -28.03 -8.05 -44.54
CA GLU A 233 -28.99 -6.95 -44.50
C GLU A 233 -29.62 -6.81 -43.11
N LEU A 234 -29.86 -5.58 -42.68
CA LEU A 234 -30.63 -5.28 -41.48
C LEU A 234 -32.08 -5.10 -41.87
N LEU A 235 -32.96 -5.94 -41.35
CA LEU A 235 -34.39 -5.82 -41.55
C LEU A 235 -34.98 -4.97 -40.42
N GLU A 236 -35.72 -3.94 -40.77
CA GLU A 236 -36.54 -3.21 -39.81
C GLU A 236 -37.94 -3.81 -39.87
N GLU A 237 -38.47 -4.21 -38.71
CA GLU A 237 -39.89 -4.56 -38.61
C GLU A 237 -40.68 -3.26 -38.41
N ASP A 238 -41.65 -3.02 -39.33
CA ASP A 238 -42.59 -1.91 -39.29
C ASP A 238 -43.53 -1.95 -38.05
#